data_2226e172e0ee7d35ca6e07f74c9113c9
#
_entry.id   2226e172e0ee7d35ca6e07f74c9113c9
#
_cell.length_a   1.000
_cell.length_b   1.000
_cell.length_c   1.000
_cell.angle_alpha   90.00
_cell.angle_beta   90.00
_cell.angle_gamma   90.00
#
_symmetry.space_group_name_H-M   'P 1'
#
loop_
_entity.id
_entity.type
_entity.pdbx_description
1 polymer ?
#
loop_
_entity_poly.entity_id
_entity_poly.type
_entity_poly.pdbx_seq_one_letter_code
_entity_poly.pdbx_strand_id
1 'polypeptide(L)'
;MDLKDKVILITGASSGIGKAVALALSHGHNRIVITARRKELLADVAQTLDKNGSEALAIVGDALEAEQAASVVKQAVKQFGRIDIALLNIGAGPSLSIAKASPDDIKQNMRVNYDTMINFFCPLVQQMKAQDSGGIIANTNSLAGFLGLPTQGQYSAAKAACRIFLDTARIELKQFNIRILTICPGFVVTERNKQPGIPGSFTMSLEEAAGHVLKALKSESKEYLFPTRLKTAIMLPRFLPRFFTERILSRFLHS
;
A
#
# COMPACT_ATOMS: atom_id res chain seq x y z
N MET A 1 -16.30 -8.23 -5.95
CA MET A 1 -16.38 -7.26 -7.07
C MET A 1 -15.58 -7.76 -8.25
N ASP A 2 -16.05 -7.55 -9.48
CA ASP A 2 -15.21 -7.78 -10.67
C ASP A 2 -14.19 -6.64 -10.84
N LEU A 3 -12.98 -6.99 -11.29
CA LEU A 3 -11.88 -6.06 -11.55
C LEU A 3 -11.67 -5.80 -13.05
N LYS A 4 -12.69 -6.04 -13.87
CA LYS A 4 -12.66 -5.75 -15.33
C LYS A 4 -13.32 -4.41 -15.61
N ASP A 5 -12.88 -3.75 -16.67
CA ASP A 5 -13.44 -2.48 -17.17
C ASP A 5 -13.48 -1.38 -16.10
N LYS A 6 -12.46 -1.31 -15.25
CA LYS A 6 -12.35 -0.34 -14.15
C LYS A 6 -11.33 0.74 -14.46
N VAL A 7 -11.56 1.92 -13.90
CA VAL A 7 -10.55 2.98 -13.78
C VAL A 7 -9.81 2.80 -12.47
N ILE A 8 -8.52 2.47 -12.54
CA ILE A 8 -7.72 2.08 -11.38
C ILE A 8 -6.50 3.01 -11.27
N LEU A 9 -6.37 3.71 -10.15
CA LEU A 9 -5.19 4.51 -9.83
C LEU A 9 -4.28 3.73 -8.89
N ILE A 10 -2.97 3.62 -9.22
CA ILE A 10 -1.98 2.92 -8.41
C ILE A 10 -0.80 3.85 -8.14
N THR A 11 -0.54 4.14 -6.86
CA THR A 11 0.61 4.94 -6.45
C THR A 11 1.83 4.05 -6.19
N GLY A 12 3.04 4.57 -6.48
CA GLY A 12 4.27 3.81 -6.33
C GLY A 12 4.40 2.66 -7.33
N ALA A 13 3.85 2.82 -8.54
CA ALA A 13 3.75 1.76 -9.54
C ALA A 13 5.02 1.54 -10.39
N SER A 14 6.10 2.28 -10.19
CA SER A 14 7.34 2.09 -10.97
C SER A 14 8.18 0.88 -10.55
N SER A 15 7.85 0.18 -9.46
CA SER A 15 8.54 -1.04 -8.97
C SER A 15 7.72 -1.77 -7.91
N GLY A 16 8.25 -2.93 -7.46
CA GLY A 16 7.71 -3.67 -6.32
C GLY A 16 6.25 -4.08 -6.48
N ILE A 17 5.51 -4.09 -5.38
CA ILE A 17 4.10 -4.54 -5.34
C ILE A 17 3.23 -3.70 -6.28
N GLY A 18 3.40 -2.38 -6.32
CA GLY A 18 2.58 -1.51 -7.17
C GLY A 18 2.72 -1.83 -8.65
N LYS A 19 3.95 -2.07 -9.15
CA LYS A 19 4.20 -2.53 -10.52
C LYS A 19 3.57 -3.90 -10.78
N ALA A 20 3.81 -4.87 -9.87
CA ALA A 20 3.29 -6.22 -10.03
C ALA A 20 1.75 -6.26 -10.06
N VAL A 21 1.09 -5.46 -9.22
CA VAL A 21 -0.38 -5.32 -9.22
C VAL A 21 -0.89 -4.66 -10.51
N ALA A 22 -0.22 -3.60 -10.98
CA ALA A 22 -0.58 -2.96 -12.25
C ALA A 22 -0.54 -3.97 -13.41
N LEU A 23 0.55 -4.73 -13.52
CA LEU A 23 0.72 -5.76 -14.54
C LEU A 23 -0.34 -6.88 -14.42
N ALA A 24 -0.66 -7.33 -13.20
CA ALA A 24 -1.67 -8.36 -12.99
C ALA A 24 -3.10 -7.88 -13.33
N LEU A 25 -3.37 -6.56 -13.26
CA LEU A 25 -4.64 -5.95 -13.63
C LEU A 25 -4.77 -5.65 -15.13
N SER A 26 -3.66 -5.68 -15.88
CA SER A 26 -3.64 -5.25 -17.29
C SER A 26 -4.45 -6.13 -18.24
N HIS A 27 -4.70 -7.38 -17.90
CA HIS A 27 -5.49 -8.32 -18.71
C HIS A 27 -7.02 -8.16 -18.57
N GLY A 28 -7.48 -7.17 -17.80
CA GLY A 28 -8.90 -6.95 -17.51
C GLY A 28 -9.55 -5.81 -18.30
N HIS A 29 -8.96 -5.35 -19.41
CA HIS A 29 -9.41 -4.18 -20.18
C HIS A 29 -9.61 -2.94 -19.30
N ASN A 30 -8.75 -2.78 -18.31
CA ASN A 30 -8.80 -1.69 -17.35
C ASN A 30 -8.15 -0.42 -17.91
N ARG A 31 -8.61 0.73 -17.44
CA ARG A 31 -7.94 2.02 -17.57
C ARG A 31 -7.08 2.23 -16.34
N ILE A 32 -5.77 2.15 -16.48
CA ILE A 32 -4.84 2.09 -15.36
C ILE A 32 -4.00 3.37 -15.29
N VAL A 33 -4.25 4.18 -14.27
CA VAL A 33 -3.41 5.34 -13.94
C VAL A 33 -2.31 4.88 -13.01
N ILE A 34 -1.07 5.09 -13.42
CA ILE A 34 0.11 4.79 -12.61
C ILE A 34 0.88 6.07 -12.28
N THR A 35 1.31 6.21 -11.02
CA THR A 35 2.10 7.36 -10.61
C THR A 35 3.30 6.97 -9.77
N ALA A 36 4.44 7.65 -10.02
CA ALA A 36 5.69 7.54 -9.30
C ALA A 36 6.62 8.69 -9.70
N ARG A 37 7.76 8.83 -8.98
CA ARG A 37 8.78 9.86 -9.27
C ARG A 37 9.69 9.50 -10.45
N ARG A 38 9.93 8.20 -10.70
CA ARG A 38 10.89 7.71 -11.70
C ARG A 38 10.20 7.61 -13.07
N LYS A 39 10.44 8.62 -13.92
CA LYS A 39 9.77 8.79 -15.20
C LYS A 39 9.98 7.61 -16.15
N GLU A 40 11.22 7.21 -16.36
CA GLU A 40 11.60 6.16 -17.31
C GLU A 40 10.98 4.82 -16.93
N LEU A 41 11.12 4.41 -15.66
CA LEU A 41 10.53 3.16 -15.17
C LEU A 41 9.00 3.18 -15.21
N LEU A 42 8.39 4.34 -15.05
CA LEU A 42 6.94 4.48 -15.13
C LEU A 42 6.46 4.35 -16.58
N ALA A 43 7.22 4.92 -17.54
CA ALA A 43 6.94 4.79 -18.97
C ALA A 43 7.04 3.33 -19.45
N ASP A 44 8.06 2.59 -18.99
CA ASP A 44 8.22 1.16 -19.32
C ASP A 44 7.03 0.32 -18.80
N VAL A 45 6.55 0.64 -17.61
CA VAL A 45 5.35 -0.03 -17.07
C VAL A 45 4.13 0.31 -17.90
N ALA A 46 3.91 1.58 -18.24
CA ALA A 46 2.77 1.98 -19.07
C ALA A 46 2.76 1.26 -20.43
N GLN A 47 3.89 1.23 -21.12
CA GLN A 47 4.02 0.51 -22.38
C GLN A 47 3.66 -0.97 -22.26
N THR A 48 4.03 -1.60 -21.13
CA THR A 48 3.69 -3.00 -20.89
C THR A 48 2.19 -3.18 -20.63
N LEU A 49 1.56 -2.25 -19.90
CA LEU A 49 0.11 -2.28 -19.65
C LEU A 49 -0.69 -2.16 -20.95
N ASP A 50 -0.29 -1.24 -21.85
CA ASP A 50 -0.93 -1.05 -23.14
C ASP A 50 -0.79 -2.31 -24.03
N LYS A 51 0.40 -2.92 -24.07
CA LYS A 51 0.63 -4.19 -24.79
C LYS A 51 -0.24 -5.34 -24.28
N ASN A 52 -0.61 -5.32 -23.00
CA ASN A 52 -1.47 -6.33 -22.37
C ASN A 52 -2.98 -6.05 -22.55
N GLY A 53 -3.35 -4.97 -23.24
CA GLY A 53 -4.75 -4.64 -23.55
C GLY A 53 -5.46 -3.73 -22.53
N SER A 54 -4.70 -3.04 -21.67
CA SER A 54 -5.22 -1.95 -20.84
C SER A 54 -4.89 -0.60 -21.48
N GLU A 55 -5.66 0.44 -21.16
CA GLU A 55 -5.31 1.82 -21.47
C GLU A 55 -4.54 2.42 -20.29
N ALA A 56 -3.26 2.73 -20.49
CA ALA A 56 -2.38 3.20 -19.43
C ALA A 56 -2.19 4.72 -19.46
N LEU A 57 -2.28 5.37 -18.29
CA LEU A 57 -1.91 6.78 -18.08
C LEU A 57 -0.80 6.87 -17.03
N ALA A 58 0.40 7.21 -17.49
CA ALA A 58 1.56 7.43 -16.61
C ALA A 58 1.67 8.91 -16.21
N ILE A 59 1.59 9.21 -14.92
CA ILE A 59 1.72 10.57 -14.38
C ILE A 59 2.89 10.62 -13.41
N VAL A 60 3.92 11.38 -13.75
CA VAL A 60 5.06 11.61 -12.86
C VAL A 60 4.65 12.57 -11.75
N GLY A 61 4.93 12.20 -10.49
CA GLY A 61 4.64 13.05 -9.34
C GLY A 61 5.30 12.55 -8.06
N ASP A 62 5.60 13.49 -7.16
CA ASP A 62 6.03 13.17 -5.80
C ASP A 62 4.82 13.18 -4.86
N ALA A 63 4.55 12.04 -4.28
CA ALA A 63 3.45 11.87 -3.33
C ALA A 63 3.64 12.61 -2.00
N LEU A 64 4.86 13.08 -1.71
CA LEU A 64 5.11 13.94 -0.55
C LEU A 64 4.57 15.37 -0.75
N GLU A 65 4.35 15.76 -2.00
CA GLU A 65 3.81 17.06 -2.37
C GLU A 65 2.28 16.95 -2.58
N ALA A 66 1.50 17.51 -1.66
CA ALA A 66 0.04 17.39 -1.66
C ALA A 66 -0.59 17.92 -2.96
N GLU A 67 -0.05 19.01 -3.51
CA GLU A 67 -0.53 19.59 -4.76
C GLU A 67 -0.28 18.66 -5.96
N GLN A 68 0.87 17.97 -5.99
CA GLN A 68 1.15 16.99 -7.05
C GLN A 68 0.23 15.77 -6.93
N ALA A 69 -0.03 15.29 -5.71
CA ALA A 69 -0.96 14.19 -5.50
C ALA A 69 -2.39 14.57 -5.95
N ALA A 70 -2.87 15.76 -5.61
CA ALA A 70 -4.15 16.26 -6.08
C ALA A 70 -4.20 16.43 -7.61
N SER A 71 -3.10 16.91 -8.21
CA SER A 71 -2.97 17.03 -9.67
C SER A 71 -3.06 15.68 -10.37
N VAL A 72 -2.44 14.62 -9.83
CA VAL A 72 -2.55 13.25 -10.36
C VAL A 72 -4.01 12.79 -10.39
N VAL A 73 -4.75 12.96 -9.29
CA VAL A 73 -6.17 12.61 -9.22
C VAL A 73 -6.99 13.39 -10.25
N LYS A 74 -6.76 14.71 -10.35
CA LYS A 74 -7.44 15.57 -11.33
C LYS A 74 -7.16 15.15 -12.78
N GLN A 75 -5.91 14.82 -13.11
CA GLN A 75 -5.53 14.36 -14.45
C GLN A 75 -6.17 12.99 -14.77
N ALA A 76 -6.20 12.06 -13.81
CA ALA A 76 -6.86 10.77 -13.97
C ALA A 76 -8.35 10.94 -14.30
N VAL A 77 -9.02 11.82 -13.56
CA VAL A 77 -10.46 12.11 -13.79
C VAL A 77 -10.69 12.85 -15.10
N LYS A 78 -9.81 13.79 -15.46
CA LYS A 78 -9.89 14.48 -16.77
C LYS A 78 -9.81 13.49 -17.93
N GLN A 79 -8.96 12.46 -17.82
CA GLN A 79 -8.76 11.47 -18.88
C GLN A 79 -9.88 10.42 -18.92
N PHE A 80 -10.30 9.90 -17.76
CA PHE A 80 -11.18 8.72 -17.69
C PHE A 80 -12.55 8.98 -17.07
N GLY A 81 -12.82 10.20 -16.63
CA GLY A 81 -14.11 10.64 -16.08
C GLY A 81 -14.35 10.23 -14.62
N ARG A 82 -13.65 9.19 -14.11
CA ARG A 82 -13.87 8.62 -12.77
C ARG A 82 -12.65 7.87 -12.26
N ILE A 83 -12.70 7.46 -11.00
CA ILE A 83 -11.77 6.49 -10.39
C ILE A 83 -12.61 5.48 -9.61
N ASP A 84 -12.59 4.21 -10.04
CA ASP A 84 -13.32 3.14 -9.36
C ASP A 84 -12.52 2.56 -8.19
N ILE A 85 -11.19 2.42 -8.38
CA ILE A 85 -10.28 1.84 -7.39
C ILE A 85 -9.03 2.70 -7.32
N ALA A 86 -8.63 3.07 -6.10
CA ALA A 86 -7.33 3.66 -5.83
C ALA A 86 -6.52 2.75 -4.92
N LEU A 87 -5.34 2.31 -5.36
CA LEU A 87 -4.38 1.56 -4.56
C LEU A 87 -3.26 2.49 -4.10
N LEU A 88 -3.31 2.91 -2.84
CA LEU A 88 -2.29 3.71 -2.18
C LEU A 88 -1.19 2.79 -1.68
N ASN A 89 -0.13 2.62 -2.52
CA ASN A 89 0.87 1.58 -2.32
C ASN A 89 2.26 2.13 -1.94
N ILE A 90 2.44 3.45 -1.85
CA ILE A 90 3.74 4.03 -1.49
C ILE A 90 4.08 3.70 -0.04
N GLY A 91 5.35 3.32 0.18
CA GLY A 91 5.88 3.06 1.51
C GLY A 91 7.31 2.54 1.44
N ALA A 92 8.04 2.71 2.54
CA ALA A 92 9.39 2.20 2.73
C ALA A 92 9.65 1.91 4.20
N GLY A 93 10.26 0.76 4.48
CA GLY A 93 10.63 0.33 5.83
C GLY A 93 12.12 -0.01 5.93
N PRO A 94 13.04 0.98 5.83
CA PRO A 94 14.45 0.72 6.05
C PRO A 94 14.67 0.25 7.50
N SER A 95 15.55 -0.74 7.67
CA SER A 95 15.97 -1.16 9.01
C SER A 95 16.78 -0.05 9.66
N LEU A 96 16.36 0.39 10.84
CA LEU A 96 17.00 1.45 11.59
C LEU A 96 16.85 1.20 13.08
N SER A 97 17.97 1.04 13.77
CA SER A 97 17.98 0.92 15.24
C SER A 97 17.58 2.25 15.88
N ILE A 98 16.63 2.22 16.78
CA ILE A 98 16.18 3.41 17.55
C ILE A 98 17.36 4.05 18.31
N ALA A 99 18.32 3.23 18.77
CA ALA A 99 19.51 3.72 19.47
C ALA A 99 20.44 4.58 18.57
N LYS A 100 20.29 4.51 17.24
CA LYS A 100 21.10 5.24 16.25
C LYS A 100 20.27 6.25 15.45
N ALA A 101 18.94 6.22 15.59
CA ALA A 101 18.04 7.05 14.81
C ALA A 101 18.07 8.50 15.26
N SER A 102 18.16 9.42 14.31
CA SER A 102 17.89 10.84 14.54
C SER A 102 16.38 11.13 14.51
N PRO A 103 15.93 12.26 15.08
CA PRO A 103 14.54 12.69 14.93
C PRO A 103 14.11 12.81 13.46
N ASP A 104 15.02 13.21 12.58
CA ASP A 104 14.71 13.40 11.15
C ASP A 104 14.52 12.07 10.43
N ASP A 105 15.28 11.03 10.76
CA ASP A 105 15.08 9.69 10.23
C ASP A 105 13.67 9.16 10.54
N ILE A 106 13.22 9.36 11.79
CA ILE A 106 11.90 8.93 12.25
C ILE A 106 10.80 9.73 11.54
N LYS A 107 10.94 11.06 11.49
CA LYS A 107 9.99 11.95 10.81
C LYS A 107 9.91 11.65 9.32
N GLN A 108 11.06 11.46 8.66
CA GLN A 108 11.11 11.15 7.24
C GLN A 108 10.42 9.82 6.92
N ASN A 109 10.60 8.82 7.77
CA ASN A 109 9.89 7.54 7.59
C ASN A 109 8.36 7.72 7.74
N MET A 110 7.94 8.55 8.72
CA MET A 110 6.53 8.88 8.91
C MET A 110 5.96 9.59 7.66
N ARG A 111 6.66 10.60 7.13
CA ARG A 111 6.27 11.31 5.91
C ARG A 111 6.10 10.35 4.72
N VAL A 112 7.08 9.48 4.48
CA VAL A 112 7.04 8.55 3.33
C VAL A 112 5.89 7.55 3.45
N ASN A 113 5.50 7.12 4.64
CA ASN A 113 4.49 6.08 4.81
C ASN A 113 3.09 6.64 5.12
N TYR A 114 3.00 7.73 5.87
CA TYR A 114 1.72 8.30 6.30
C TYR A 114 1.30 9.49 5.44
N ASP A 115 2.15 10.53 5.28
CA ASP A 115 1.76 11.74 4.55
C ASP A 115 1.48 11.44 3.07
N THR A 116 2.28 10.56 2.42
CA THR A 116 2.02 10.15 1.04
C THR A 116 0.65 9.51 0.86
N MET A 117 0.20 8.74 1.87
CA MET A 117 -1.15 8.17 1.88
C MET A 117 -2.19 9.27 2.00
N ILE A 118 -2.05 10.18 2.97
CA ILE A 118 -3.01 11.27 3.23
C ILE A 118 -3.13 12.20 2.04
N ASN A 119 -2.01 12.56 1.40
CA ASN A 119 -1.99 13.47 0.25
C ASN A 119 -2.81 12.94 -0.94
N PHE A 120 -2.86 11.63 -1.15
CA PHE A 120 -3.75 11.01 -2.13
C PHE A 120 -5.15 10.73 -1.60
N PHE A 121 -5.27 10.37 -0.32
CA PHE A 121 -6.54 9.99 0.29
C PHE A 121 -7.56 11.12 0.23
N CYS A 122 -7.17 12.34 0.62
CA CYS A 122 -8.08 13.48 0.66
C CYS A 122 -8.70 13.83 -0.71
N PRO A 123 -7.92 14.05 -1.78
CA PRO A 123 -8.50 14.35 -3.09
C PRO A 123 -9.29 13.17 -3.67
N LEU A 124 -8.92 11.92 -3.38
CA LEU A 124 -9.68 10.74 -3.80
C LEU A 124 -11.05 10.67 -3.10
N VAL A 125 -11.13 10.98 -1.81
CA VAL A 125 -12.40 11.05 -1.08
C VAL A 125 -13.31 12.10 -1.71
N GLN A 126 -12.81 13.30 -1.99
CA GLN A 126 -13.61 14.35 -2.64
C GLN A 126 -14.10 13.89 -4.03
N GLN A 127 -13.22 13.28 -4.83
CA GLN A 127 -13.60 12.76 -6.13
C GLN A 127 -14.65 11.66 -6.04
N MET A 128 -14.45 10.66 -5.16
CA MET A 128 -15.37 9.54 -5.03
C MET A 128 -16.72 9.93 -4.40
N LYS A 129 -16.76 10.99 -3.58
CA LYS A 129 -18.01 11.57 -3.11
C LYS A 129 -18.81 12.25 -4.24
N ALA A 130 -18.12 12.82 -5.21
CA ALA A 130 -18.75 13.43 -6.38
C ALA A 130 -19.20 12.39 -7.44
N GLN A 131 -18.87 11.12 -7.25
CA GLN A 131 -19.31 9.98 -8.06
C GLN A 131 -20.50 9.31 -7.37
N ASP A 132 -21.66 9.19 -8.00
CA ASP A 132 -22.84 8.52 -7.41
C ASP A 132 -22.54 7.07 -6.98
N SER A 133 -21.63 6.42 -7.66
CA SER A 133 -21.22 5.03 -7.37
C SER A 133 -20.22 4.86 -6.23
N GLY A 134 -19.65 5.97 -5.68
CA GLY A 134 -18.54 5.91 -4.74
C GLY A 134 -17.28 5.29 -5.35
N GLY A 135 -16.59 4.40 -4.62
CA GLY A 135 -15.37 3.74 -5.08
C GLY A 135 -14.67 2.94 -3.99
N ILE A 136 -13.46 2.45 -4.29
CA ILE A 136 -12.61 1.74 -3.33
C ILE A 136 -11.30 2.49 -3.16
N ILE A 137 -10.97 2.82 -1.91
CA ILE A 137 -9.62 3.25 -1.53
C ILE A 137 -8.96 2.11 -0.77
N ALA A 138 -7.98 1.48 -1.40
CA ALA A 138 -7.18 0.41 -0.81
C ALA A 138 -5.80 0.97 -0.43
N ASN A 139 -5.29 0.62 0.75
CA ASN A 139 -3.95 0.99 1.19
C ASN A 139 -3.09 -0.25 1.42
N THR A 140 -1.92 -0.29 0.80
CA THR A 140 -0.88 -1.27 1.11
C THR A 140 -0.21 -0.88 2.43
N ASN A 141 -0.71 -1.47 3.50
CA ASN A 141 -0.19 -1.31 4.85
C ASN A 141 0.93 -2.33 5.13
N SER A 142 0.96 -2.97 6.28
CA SER A 142 1.88 -4.05 6.64
C SER A 142 1.40 -4.77 7.90
N LEU A 143 1.78 -6.04 8.06
CA LEU A 143 1.67 -6.74 9.34
C LEU A 143 2.49 -6.05 10.45
N ALA A 144 3.55 -5.30 10.10
CA ALA A 144 4.31 -4.48 11.03
C ALA A 144 3.48 -3.36 11.70
N GLY A 145 2.34 -2.97 11.12
CA GLY A 145 1.42 -2.01 11.74
C GLY A 145 0.60 -2.56 12.93
N PHE A 146 0.77 -3.82 13.28
CA PHE A 146 0.09 -4.46 14.41
C PHE A 146 1.00 -4.66 15.62
N LEU A 147 2.31 -4.61 15.45
CA LEU A 147 3.28 -4.90 16.49
C LEU A 147 4.57 -4.11 16.23
N GLY A 148 5.17 -3.54 17.29
CA GLY A 148 6.47 -2.88 17.20
C GLY A 148 7.56 -3.93 16.96
N LEU A 149 8.16 -3.90 15.78
CA LEU A 149 9.23 -4.83 15.42
C LEU A 149 10.60 -4.20 15.68
N PRO A 150 11.58 -4.95 16.22
CA PRO A 150 12.95 -4.50 16.36
C PRO A 150 13.50 -3.95 15.03
N THR A 151 14.26 -2.86 15.10
CA THR A 151 14.83 -2.11 13.96
C THR A 151 13.81 -1.55 12.96
N GLN A 152 12.51 -1.69 13.23
CA GLN A 152 11.40 -1.21 12.39
C GLN A 152 10.44 -0.27 13.14
N GLY A 153 10.86 0.31 14.29
CA GLY A 153 10.00 1.10 15.17
C GLY A 153 9.28 2.24 14.45
N GLN A 154 10.00 3.04 13.66
CA GLN A 154 9.47 4.16 12.88
C GLN A 154 8.47 3.69 11.80
N TYR A 155 8.77 2.56 11.15
CA TYR A 155 7.90 1.97 10.14
C TYR A 155 6.64 1.35 10.75
N SER A 156 6.80 0.60 11.83
CA SER A 156 5.67 0.03 12.58
C SER A 156 4.72 1.12 13.08
N ALA A 157 5.26 2.22 13.61
CA ALA A 157 4.47 3.37 14.05
C ALA A 157 3.70 4.02 12.89
N ALA A 158 4.35 4.27 11.76
CA ALA A 158 3.70 4.86 10.59
C ALA A 158 2.59 3.96 10.03
N LYS A 159 2.82 2.65 9.93
CA LYS A 159 1.81 1.70 9.45
C LYS A 159 0.66 1.51 10.45
N ALA A 160 0.94 1.59 11.75
CA ALA A 160 -0.11 1.63 12.77
C ALA A 160 -0.98 2.90 12.66
N ALA A 161 -0.36 4.07 12.47
CA ALA A 161 -1.08 5.32 12.25
C ALA A 161 -2.00 5.26 11.02
N CYS A 162 -1.49 4.79 9.86
CA CYS A 162 -2.31 4.57 8.67
C CYS A 162 -3.51 3.66 8.97
N ARG A 163 -3.29 2.54 9.67
CA ARG A 163 -4.34 1.57 9.97
C ARG A 163 -5.45 2.18 10.80
N ILE A 164 -5.09 2.87 11.90
CA ILE A 164 -6.08 3.52 12.79
C ILE A 164 -6.86 4.62 12.05
N PHE A 165 -6.18 5.44 11.25
CA PHE A 165 -6.84 6.44 10.42
C PHE A 165 -7.85 5.81 9.45
N LEU A 166 -7.46 4.73 8.77
CA LEU A 166 -8.34 4.03 7.83
C LEU A 166 -9.51 3.32 8.52
N ASP A 167 -9.38 2.90 9.78
CA ASP A 167 -10.49 2.34 10.56
C ASP A 167 -11.59 3.38 10.80
N THR A 168 -11.22 4.62 11.14
CA THR A 168 -12.16 5.75 11.26
C THR A 168 -12.78 6.10 9.91
N ALA A 169 -11.94 6.25 8.88
CA ALA A 169 -12.41 6.57 7.53
C ALA A 169 -13.42 5.54 6.98
N ARG A 170 -13.26 4.27 7.32
CA ARG A 170 -14.18 3.20 6.94
C ARG A 170 -15.59 3.39 7.49
N ILE A 171 -15.69 3.95 8.68
CA ILE A 171 -16.98 4.24 9.33
C ILE A 171 -17.62 5.47 8.69
N GLU A 172 -16.86 6.56 8.60
CA GLU A 172 -17.36 7.85 8.14
C GLU A 172 -17.75 7.88 6.66
N LEU A 173 -16.97 7.17 5.82
CA LEU A 173 -17.15 7.23 4.37
C LEU A 173 -18.14 6.19 3.82
N LYS A 174 -18.63 5.28 4.65
CA LYS A 174 -19.64 4.28 4.26
C LYS A 174 -20.91 4.92 3.66
N GLN A 175 -21.36 6.04 4.19
CA GLN A 175 -22.52 6.75 3.72
C GLN A 175 -22.39 7.30 2.28
N PHE A 176 -21.17 7.42 1.77
CA PHE A 176 -20.85 7.87 0.40
C PHE A 176 -20.52 6.71 -0.54
N ASN A 177 -20.83 5.46 -0.17
CA ASN A 177 -20.47 4.27 -0.92
C ASN A 177 -18.94 4.14 -1.19
N ILE A 178 -18.11 4.75 -0.33
CA ILE A 178 -16.65 4.63 -0.41
C ILE A 178 -16.20 3.50 0.50
N ARG A 179 -15.67 2.44 -0.10
CA ARG A 179 -15.12 1.30 0.61
C ARG A 179 -13.64 1.52 0.92
N ILE A 180 -13.28 1.40 2.18
CA ILE A 180 -11.88 1.46 2.63
C ILE A 180 -11.37 0.05 2.89
N LEU A 181 -10.27 -0.32 2.23
CA LEU A 181 -9.61 -1.63 2.35
C LEU A 181 -8.17 -1.46 2.82
N THR A 182 -7.82 -2.07 3.95
CA THR A 182 -6.46 -2.13 4.47
C THR A 182 -5.83 -3.46 4.09
N ILE A 183 -4.77 -3.45 3.28
CA ILE A 183 -4.05 -4.64 2.82
C ILE A 183 -2.74 -4.74 3.60
N CYS A 184 -2.54 -5.82 4.34
CA CYS A 184 -1.41 -5.99 5.24
C CYS A 184 -0.54 -7.17 4.82
N PRO A 185 0.41 -6.96 3.88
CA PRO A 185 1.39 -7.97 3.53
C PRO A 185 2.39 -8.22 4.66
N GLY A 186 2.94 -9.42 4.66
CA GLY A 186 4.17 -9.75 5.38
C GLY A 186 5.40 -9.33 4.58
N PHE A 187 6.46 -10.15 4.67
CA PHE A 187 7.71 -9.88 3.95
C PHE A 187 7.58 -10.25 2.46
N VAL A 188 7.65 -9.24 1.61
CA VAL A 188 7.67 -9.40 0.16
C VAL A 188 9.09 -9.13 -0.34
N VAL A 189 9.67 -10.06 -1.09
CA VAL A 189 11.01 -9.89 -1.66
C VAL A 189 10.92 -8.86 -2.78
N THR A 190 11.63 -7.74 -2.62
CA THR A 190 11.73 -6.68 -3.62
C THR A 190 13.20 -6.35 -3.86
N GLU A 191 13.50 -5.68 -4.96
CA GLU A 191 14.86 -5.19 -5.23
C GLU A 191 15.44 -4.32 -4.10
N ARG A 192 14.54 -3.62 -3.36
CA ARG A 192 14.91 -2.72 -2.26
C ARG A 192 14.93 -3.41 -0.89
N ASN A 193 14.35 -4.59 -0.76
CA ASN A 193 14.15 -5.25 0.54
C ASN A 193 14.73 -6.67 0.53
N LYS A 194 16.00 -6.80 0.14
CA LYS A 194 16.77 -8.02 0.35
C LYS A 194 17.29 -8.01 1.79
N GLN A 195 16.45 -8.36 2.76
CA GLN A 195 16.89 -8.48 4.15
C GLN A 195 17.47 -9.88 4.37
N PRO A 196 18.77 -10.02 4.66
CA PRO A 196 19.34 -11.27 5.11
C PRO A 196 18.75 -11.64 6.48
N GLY A 197 18.48 -12.93 6.71
CA GLY A 197 18.03 -13.42 8.02
C GLY A 197 16.53 -13.68 8.15
N ILE A 198 15.68 -13.30 7.18
CA ILE A 198 14.27 -13.69 7.22
C ILE A 198 14.15 -15.10 6.60
N PRO A 199 13.58 -16.10 7.34
CA PRO A 199 13.35 -17.42 6.78
C PRO A 199 12.49 -17.37 5.52
N GLY A 200 12.85 -18.12 4.47
CA GLY A 200 12.11 -18.14 3.20
C GLY A 200 10.63 -18.53 3.35
N SER A 201 10.28 -19.27 4.41
CA SER A 201 8.88 -19.61 4.73
C SER A 201 8.01 -18.42 5.13
N PHE A 202 8.60 -17.25 5.42
CA PHE A 202 7.90 -16.00 5.77
C PHE A 202 7.98 -14.95 4.66
N THR A 203 8.72 -15.22 3.60
CA THR A 203 8.84 -14.34 2.43
C THR A 203 7.92 -14.81 1.31
N MET A 204 7.56 -13.89 0.42
CA MET A 204 6.79 -14.18 -0.79
C MET A 204 7.34 -13.40 -1.98
N SER A 205 7.05 -13.88 -3.19
CA SER A 205 7.38 -13.18 -4.43
C SER A 205 6.46 -11.98 -4.67
N LEU A 206 6.83 -11.13 -5.63
CA LEU A 206 5.99 -10.01 -6.07
C LEU A 206 4.70 -10.49 -6.73
N GLU A 207 4.75 -11.58 -7.48
CA GLU A 207 3.61 -12.19 -8.16
C GLU A 207 2.61 -12.75 -7.16
N GLU A 208 3.08 -13.46 -6.13
CA GLU A 208 2.24 -13.96 -5.04
C GLU A 208 1.58 -12.80 -4.28
N ALA A 209 2.35 -11.76 -3.97
CA ALA A 209 1.84 -10.56 -3.30
C ALA A 209 0.78 -9.85 -4.15
N ALA A 210 1.01 -9.68 -5.45
CA ALA A 210 0.02 -9.12 -6.37
C ALA A 210 -1.26 -9.97 -6.41
N GLY A 211 -1.14 -11.30 -6.49
CA GLY A 211 -2.27 -12.22 -6.41
C GLY A 211 -3.10 -12.05 -5.14
N HIS A 212 -2.46 -11.84 -3.99
CA HIS A 212 -3.14 -11.54 -2.73
C HIS A 212 -3.84 -10.18 -2.76
N VAL A 213 -3.20 -9.13 -3.33
CA VAL A 213 -3.82 -7.82 -3.48
C VAL A 213 -5.07 -7.90 -4.37
N LEU A 214 -5.02 -8.62 -5.48
CA LEU A 214 -6.20 -8.82 -6.34
C LEU A 214 -7.31 -9.57 -5.61
N LYS A 215 -6.99 -10.61 -4.84
CA LYS A 215 -7.96 -11.32 -3.99
C LYS A 215 -8.59 -10.38 -2.96
N ALA A 216 -7.79 -9.52 -2.32
CA ALA A 216 -8.27 -8.53 -1.37
C ALA A 216 -9.24 -7.52 -2.01
N LEU A 217 -8.91 -7.00 -3.19
CA LEU A 217 -9.77 -6.07 -3.95
C LEU A 217 -11.11 -6.71 -4.35
N LYS A 218 -11.10 -7.99 -4.74
CA LYS A 218 -12.31 -8.76 -5.10
C LYS A 218 -13.18 -9.09 -3.88
N SER A 219 -12.57 -9.25 -2.71
CA SER A 219 -13.27 -9.60 -1.47
C SER A 219 -14.04 -8.40 -0.90
N GLU A 220 -14.96 -8.68 0.03
CA GLU A 220 -15.63 -7.64 0.83
C GLU A 220 -14.92 -7.36 2.16
N SER A 221 -13.72 -7.88 2.33
CA SER A 221 -12.92 -7.71 3.54
C SER A 221 -12.61 -6.24 3.81
N LYS A 222 -12.62 -5.87 5.07
CA LYS A 222 -12.19 -4.55 5.55
C LYS A 222 -10.68 -4.48 5.70
N GLU A 223 -10.10 -5.57 6.19
CA GLU A 223 -8.67 -5.82 6.30
C GLU A 223 -8.33 -7.17 5.68
N TYR A 224 -7.22 -7.22 4.94
CA TYR A 224 -6.73 -8.44 4.30
C TYR A 224 -5.26 -8.67 4.67
N LEU A 225 -5.03 -9.64 5.55
CA LEU A 225 -3.71 -9.94 6.12
C LEU A 225 -3.15 -11.22 5.51
N PHE A 226 -1.91 -11.19 5.03
CA PHE A 226 -1.24 -12.34 4.42
C PHE A 226 0.30 -12.28 4.57
N PRO A 227 1.00 -13.43 4.52
CA PRO A 227 0.49 -14.81 4.49
C PRO A 227 -0.06 -15.25 5.85
N THR A 228 -0.90 -16.28 5.87
CA THR A 228 -1.58 -16.74 7.09
C THR A 228 -0.62 -17.11 8.21
N ARG A 229 0.51 -17.76 7.89
CA ARG A 229 1.53 -18.13 8.89
C ARG A 229 2.10 -16.92 9.64
N LEU A 230 2.49 -15.88 8.90
CA LEU A 230 3.05 -14.67 9.51
C LEU A 230 1.96 -13.84 10.21
N LYS A 231 0.75 -13.80 9.66
CA LYS A 231 -0.42 -13.22 10.32
C LYS A 231 -0.60 -13.80 11.72
N THR A 232 -0.65 -15.14 11.85
CA THR A 232 -0.81 -15.79 13.16
C THR A 232 0.35 -15.49 14.09
N ALA A 233 1.59 -15.52 13.60
CA ALA A 233 2.78 -15.22 14.38
C ALA A 233 2.80 -13.78 14.93
N ILE A 234 2.20 -12.82 14.23
CA ILE A 234 2.11 -11.41 14.66
C ILE A 234 0.88 -11.14 15.53
N MET A 235 -0.26 -11.77 15.20
CA MET A 235 -1.51 -11.48 15.91
C MET A 235 -1.61 -12.20 17.26
N LEU A 236 -1.12 -13.44 17.37
CA LEU A 236 -1.19 -14.21 18.61
C LEU A 236 -0.49 -13.53 19.80
N PRO A 237 0.74 -13.01 19.66
CA PRO A 237 1.44 -12.34 20.76
C PRO A 237 0.70 -11.12 21.33
N ARG A 238 -0.20 -10.51 20.59
CA ARG A 238 -0.97 -9.34 21.07
C ARG A 238 -1.94 -9.67 22.21
N PHE A 239 -2.31 -10.94 22.34
CA PHE A 239 -3.16 -11.44 23.43
C PHE A 239 -2.34 -11.89 24.64
N LEU A 240 -1.00 -11.94 24.53
CA LEU A 240 -0.11 -12.28 25.62
C LEU A 240 0.26 -11.02 26.43
N PRO A 241 0.57 -11.17 27.73
CA PRO A 241 1.19 -10.10 28.51
C PRO A 241 2.46 -9.59 27.81
N ARG A 242 2.68 -8.27 27.84
CA ARG A 242 3.77 -7.58 27.11
C ARG A 242 5.15 -8.19 27.34
N PHE A 243 5.43 -8.64 28.53
CA PHE A 243 6.71 -9.25 28.89
C PHE A 243 7.02 -10.49 28.04
N PHE A 244 6.03 -11.32 27.69
CA PHE A 244 6.24 -12.48 26.81
C PHE A 244 6.54 -12.02 25.36
N THR A 245 5.80 -11.03 24.89
CA THR A 245 6.00 -10.46 23.55
C THR A 245 7.40 -9.85 23.42
N GLU A 246 7.84 -9.08 24.41
CA GLU A 246 9.17 -8.48 24.44
C GLU A 246 10.28 -9.55 24.45
N ARG A 247 10.12 -10.61 25.26
CA ARG A 247 11.08 -11.71 25.30
C ARG A 247 11.18 -12.48 23.98
N ILE A 248 10.07 -12.64 23.27
CA ILE A 248 10.07 -13.29 21.94
C ILE A 248 10.77 -12.39 20.93
N LEU A 249 10.41 -11.11 20.90
CA LEU A 249 10.93 -10.16 19.92
C LEU A 249 12.41 -9.80 20.15
N SER A 250 12.89 -9.80 21.40
CA SER A 250 14.31 -9.52 21.69
C SER A 250 15.26 -10.55 21.06
N ARG A 251 14.80 -11.78 20.80
CA ARG A 251 15.60 -12.79 20.10
C ARG A 251 15.96 -12.39 18.67
N PHE A 252 15.10 -11.57 18.01
CA PHE A 252 15.37 -11.06 16.67
C PHE A 252 16.37 -9.89 16.63
N LEU A 253 16.83 -9.38 17.79
CA LEU A 253 17.90 -8.37 17.85
C LEU A 253 19.31 -9.00 17.77
N HIS A 254 19.41 -10.30 18.08
CA HIS A 254 20.68 -11.02 18.19
C HIS A 254 20.89 -12.06 17.08
N SER A 255 19.94 -12.19 16.18
CA SER A 255 20.03 -13.01 14.95
C SER A 255 20.34 -12.12 13.75
#